data_5832f0dc9ec586b6ec8a4cc608a06bfc
#
_entry.id   5832f0dc9ec586b6ec8a4cc608a06bfc
#
_cell.length_a   1.000
_cell.length_b   1.000
_cell.length_c   1.000
_cell.angle_alpha   90.00
_cell.angle_beta   90.00
_cell.angle_gamma   90.00
#
_symmetry.space_group_name_H-M   'P 1'
#
loop_
_entity.id
_entity.type
_entity.pdbx_description
1 polymer ?
#
loop_
_entity_poly.entity_id
_entity_poly.type
_entity_poly.pdbx_seq_one_letter_code
_entity_poly.pdbx_strand_id
1 'polypeptide(L)' 'MSAQLRKFLRLKSVLEVTGLSRSQIYELEKRGSFPARISIGARAVAWDSEEIALWQQRLIEARRSGGRKK' A
#
# COMPACT_ATOMS: atom_id res chain seq x y z
N MET A 1 12.59 6.48 23.81
CA MET A 1 11.69 6.79 22.85
C MET A 1 10.72 5.69 22.63
N SER A 2 9.57 5.96 22.36
CA SER A 2 8.59 4.93 22.17
C SER A 2 8.05 5.00 20.75
N ALA A 3 7.81 3.86 20.20
CA ALA A 3 7.23 3.77 18.89
C ALA A 3 5.73 3.98 19.01
N GLN A 4 5.16 4.60 18.02
CA GLN A 4 3.72 4.73 17.96
C GLN A 4 3.12 3.47 17.40
N LEU A 5 1.93 3.17 17.85
CA LEU A 5 1.21 2.04 17.29
C LEU A 5 0.89 2.30 15.83
N ARG A 6 1.03 1.27 15.03
CA ARG A 6 0.72 1.35 13.62
C ARG A 6 -0.32 0.28 13.33
N LYS A 7 -1.16 0.57 12.38
CA LYS A 7 -2.20 -0.35 12.00
C LYS A 7 -1.72 -1.19 10.83
N PHE A 8 -1.84 -2.49 10.96
CA PHE A 8 -1.48 -3.41 9.89
C PHE A 8 -2.74 -3.88 9.19
N LEU A 9 -2.70 -3.86 7.88
CA LEU A 9 -3.82 -4.28 7.06
C LEU A 9 -3.52 -5.61 6.42
N ARG A 10 -4.45 -6.55 6.53
CA ARG A 10 -4.32 -7.81 5.84
C ARG A 10 -4.73 -7.61 4.39
N LEU A 11 -4.46 -8.60 3.57
CA LEU A 11 -4.68 -8.47 2.12
C LEU A 11 -6.10 -8.04 1.79
N LYS A 12 -7.08 -8.64 2.42
CA LYS A 12 -8.45 -8.30 2.14
C LYS A 12 -8.72 -6.81 2.33
N SER A 13 -8.22 -6.25 3.41
CA SER A 13 -8.40 -4.83 3.68
C SER A 13 -7.64 -3.98 2.69
N VAL A 14 -6.44 -4.41 2.31
CA VAL A 14 -5.67 -3.67 1.32
C VAL A 14 -6.42 -3.61 0.00
N LEU A 15 -7.02 -4.71 -0.41
CA LEU A 15 -7.80 -4.72 -1.64
C LEU A 15 -8.96 -3.73 -1.56
N GLU A 16 -9.60 -3.69 -0.40
CA GLU A 16 -10.75 -2.80 -0.22
C GLU A 16 -10.36 -1.33 -0.27
N VAL A 17 -9.29 -0.98 0.41
CA VAL A 17 -8.93 0.45 0.49
C VAL A 17 -8.21 0.94 -0.76
N THR A 18 -7.58 0.05 -1.52
CA THR A 18 -6.88 0.47 -2.73
C THR A 18 -7.70 0.30 -3.98
N GLY A 19 -8.69 -0.57 -3.95
CA GLY A 19 -9.46 -0.87 -5.14
C GLY A 19 -8.74 -1.76 -6.14
N LEU A 20 -7.62 -2.33 -5.74
CA LEU A 20 -6.83 -3.18 -6.62
C LEU A 20 -7.16 -4.65 -6.39
N SER A 21 -6.86 -5.47 -7.37
CA SER A 21 -6.99 -6.90 -7.23
C SER A 21 -5.72 -7.47 -6.60
N ARG A 22 -5.80 -8.71 -6.15
CA ARG A 22 -4.65 -9.38 -5.59
C ARG A 22 -3.49 -9.42 -6.58
N SER A 23 -3.78 -9.76 -7.82
CA SER A 23 -2.74 -9.82 -8.84
C SER A 23 -2.08 -8.48 -9.05
N GLN A 24 -2.86 -7.41 -9.01
CA GLN A 24 -2.31 -6.08 -9.20
C GLN A 24 -1.40 -5.69 -8.04
N ILE A 25 -1.78 -6.03 -6.83
CA ILE A 25 -0.94 -5.75 -5.66
C ILE A 25 0.41 -6.46 -5.81
N TYR A 26 0.38 -7.74 -6.13
CA TYR A 26 1.62 -8.50 -6.26
C TYR A 26 2.49 -7.98 -7.39
N GLU A 27 1.86 -7.60 -8.48
CA GLU A 27 2.58 -7.08 -9.62
C GLU A 27 3.27 -5.76 -9.27
N LEU A 28 2.56 -4.89 -8.58
CA LEU A 28 3.14 -3.61 -8.17
C LEU A 28 4.25 -3.77 -7.16
N GLU A 29 4.10 -4.72 -6.23
CA GLU A 29 5.17 -5.01 -5.28
C GLU A 29 6.42 -5.46 -6.01
N LYS A 30 6.24 -6.31 -6.99
CA LYS A 30 7.35 -6.85 -7.75
C LYS A 30 8.13 -5.76 -8.45
N ARG A 31 7.44 -4.74 -8.90
CA ARG A 31 8.09 -3.61 -9.57
C ARG A 31 8.65 -2.58 -8.60
N GLY A 32 8.39 -2.74 -7.33
CA GLY A 32 8.80 -1.75 -6.35
C GLY A 32 7.91 -0.53 -6.33
N SER A 33 6.70 -0.65 -6.86
CA SER A 33 5.77 0.48 -6.96
C SER A 33 4.65 0.44 -5.94
N PHE A 34 4.76 -0.44 -4.97
CA PHE A 34 3.77 -0.57 -3.92
C PHE A 34 4.49 -0.88 -2.62
N PRO A 35 3.97 -0.45 -1.47
CA PRO A 35 4.64 -0.74 -0.21
C PRO A 35 4.81 -2.25 -0.03
N ALA A 36 5.97 -2.65 0.45
CA ALA A 36 6.27 -4.05 0.61
C ALA A 36 5.54 -4.60 1.81
N ARG A 37 5.08 -5.83 1.69
CA ARG A 37 4.40 -6.49 2.79
C ARG A 37 5.34 -6.72 3.95
N ILE A 38 4.78 -6.83 5.12
CA ILE A 38 5.53 -7.06 6.35
C ILE A 38 5.11 -8.43 6.90
N SER A 39 6.09 -9.21 7.28
CA SER A 39 5.79 -10.49 7.91
C SER A 39 5.41 -10.25 9.35
N ILE A 40 4.22 -10.65 9.73
CA ILE A 40 3.74 -10.44 11.09
C ILE A 40 3.56 -11.75 11.85
N GLY A 41 3.96 -12.85 11.23
CA GLY A 41 3.84 -14.16 11.86
C GLY A 41 4.36 -15.20 10.91
N ALA A 42 4.30 -16.45 11.33
CA ALA A 42 4.88 -17.53 10.57
C ALA A 42 4.32 -17.60 9.14
N ARG A 43 3.05 -17.38 8.99
CA ARG A 43 2.42 -17.44 7.69
C ARG A 43 1.49 -16.27 7.47
N ALA A 44 1.81 -15.17 8.09
CA ALA A 44 0.92 -14.03 8.04
C ALA A 44 1.70 -12.81 7.57
N VAL A 45 1.14 -12.11 6.62
CA VAL A 45 1.72 -10.88 6.13
C VAL A 45 0.67 -9.79 6.18
N ALA A 46 1.14 -8.56 6.24
CA ALA A 46 0.25 -7.42 6.29
C ALA A 46 0.98 -6.22 5.69
N TRP A 47 0.27 -5.12 5.57
CA TRP A 47 0.85 -3.88 5.07
C TRP A 47 0.61 -2.80 6.10
N ASP A 48 1.57 -1.92 6.24
CA ASP A 48 1.46 -0.78 7.15
C ASP A 48 0.46 0.21 6.58
N SER A 49 -0.56 0.53 7.35
CA SER A 49 -1.62 1.42 6.86
C SER A 49 -1.09 2.80 6.50
N GLU A 50 -0.07 3.28 7.19
CA GLU A 50 0.49 4.58 6.85
C GLU A 50 1.24 4.55 5.53
N GLU A 51 1.92 3.46 5.25
CA GLU A 51 2.59 3.35 3.96
C GLU A 51 1.58 3.28 2.82
N ILE A 52 0.46 2.60 3.05
CA ILE A 52 -0.61 2.56 2.07
C ILE A 52 -1.17 3.96 1.85
N ALA A 53 -1.39 4.70 2.94
CA ALA A 53 -1.91 6.06 2.82
C ALA A 53 -0.96 6.96 2.05
N LEU A 54 0.33 6.84 2.29
CA LEU A 54 1.31 7.64 1.55
C LEU A 54 1.34 7.27 0.09
N TRP A 55 1.21 5.99 -0.21
CA TRP A 55 1.17 5.53 -1.59
C TRP A 55 -0.04 6.13 -2.30
N GLN A 56 -1.18 6.14 -1.63
CA GLN A 56 -2.39 6.74 -2.19
C GLN A 56 -2.20 8.23 -2.41
N GLN A 57 -1.59 8.89 -1.44
CA GLN A 57 -1.36 10.32 -1.55
C GLN A 57 -0.49 10.67 -2.74
N ARG A 58 0.53 9.87 -3.00
CA ARG A 58 1.40 10.10 -4.13
C ARG A 58 0.66 9.98 -5.45
N LEU A 59 -0.25 9.02 -5.54
CA LEU A 59 -1.04 8.87 -6.75
C LEU A 59 -1.94 10.09 -6.97
N ILE A 60 -2.53 10.57 -5.90
CA ILE A 60 -3.41 11.72 -5.99
C ILE A 60 -2.62 12.95 -6.43
N GLU A 61 -1.44 13.12 -5.87
CA GLU A 61 -0.62 14.27 -6.20
C GLU A 61 -0.03 14.18 -7.59
N ALA A 62 0.26 12.99 -8.04
CA ALA A 62 0.76 12.83 -9.40
C ALA A 62 -0.30 13.26 -10.40
N ARG A 63 -1.54 12.95 -10.12
CA ARG A 63 -2.63 13.37 -10.99
C ARG A 63 -2.73 14.89 -11.03
N ARG A 64 -2.57 15.52 -9.85
CA ARG A 64 -2.69 16.96 -9.78
C ARG A 64 -1.57 17.69 -10.47
N SER A 65 -0.35 17.24 -10.26
CA SER A 65 0.77 17.97 -10.80
C SER A 65 1.11 17.53 -12.19
N GLY A 66 0.94 16.29 -12.50
CA GLY A 66 1.38 15.82 -13.76
C GLY A 66 0.36 15.87 -14.80
N GLY A 67 -0.55 15.96 -14.46
CA GLY A 67 -1.22 15.94 -15.36
C GLY A 67 -2.11 15.49 -16.10
N ARG A 68 -2.15 15.69 -16.53
CA ARG A 68 -2.89 15.41 -17.13
C ARG A 68 -2.82 14.96 -18.29
N LYS A 69 -2.51 14.72 -18.68
CA LYS A 69 -2.32 14.27 -19.68
C LYS A 69 -2.86 13.36 -20.12
N LYS A 70 -3.39 13.06 -20.33
CA LYS A 70 -3.98 12.26 -20.68
C LYS A 70 -4.35 12.11 -20.99
#